data_b38d299680b8f3be0b8e1c1de70ce6bd
#
_entry.id   b38d299680b8f3be0b8e1c1de70ce6bd
#
_cell.length_a   1.000
_cell.length_b   1.000
_cell.length_c   1.000
_cell.angle_alpha   90.00
_cell.angle_beta   90.00
_cell.angle_gamma   90.00
#
_symmetry.space_group_name_H-M   'P 1'
#
loop_
_entity.id
_entity.type
_entity.pdbx_description
1 polymer ?
#
loop_
_entity_poly.entity_id
_entity_poly.type
_entity_poly.pdbx_seq_one_letter_code
_entity_poly.pdbx_strand_id
1 'polypeptide(L)'
;MRKQHENSRAGLPERAETVILGAGLTGLIAARELLSSGRRDILILEREARPGGLLKTNREFGVTIDELPHVFFTKNKRASAIFKKLAGPVYSYRHSLGVMWKDGYVDFPFQDNINQLGLEEKKLVLRSLLEKRLEKKEPVLRNLEDYALRELGSGIVDLFFRPYNEKLWQTPLAGMEYAWLSSKIRLPGPAGLADSILGGGRSATGDVAPHADFIYPRRGGIEALAEGLLRAIKPLALFCGVEAVRIDPKLRIVHTSRGAVCYKNLISTLPLGRAVRLAGLKDCSRAVSRLRATRVVCLQYALSEVKLPPYHWIYVPDPALPFYRLTRVDLINPKAVPGGKALLAECALPVSCSSAGLEKRVTSALAGLGIVKKKDIKKVWSSDHFPAYPVPHARRREDVPLCLRRLSAAGIISAGRFGEWSIYNMDHSIEAGISAAEKITLS
;
A
#
# COMPACT_ATOMS: atom_id res chain seq x y z
N MET A 1 3.40 -27.82 2.23
CA MET A 1 4.58 -26.91 2.31
C MET A 1 5.95 -27.57 2.19
N ARG A 2 6.20 -28.84 2.63
CA ARG A 2 7.55 -29.45 2.54
C ARG A 2 8.12 -29.71 1.12
N LYS A 3 7.29 -29.91 0.09
CA LYS A 3 7.78 -30.19 -1.29
C LYS A 3 8.12 -28.98 -2.17
N GLN A 4 7.74 -27.74 -1.78
CA GLN A 4 8.14 -26.52 -2.53
C GLN A 4 9.56 -26.03 -2.20
N HIS A 5 10.20 -26.58 -1.15
CA HIS A 5 11.60 -26.29 -0.79
C HIS A 5 12.64 -27.12 -1.56
N GLU A 6 12.22 -28.09 -2.36
CA GLU A 6 13.16 -28.94 -3.12
C GLU A 6 13.88 -28.19 -4.26
N ASN A 7 13.27 -27.13 -4.82
CA ASN A 7 13.94 -26.30 -5.83
C ASN A 7 15.04 -25.38 -5.29
N SER A 8 15.20 -25.27 -3.97
CA SER A 8 16.28 -24.43 -3.39
C SER A 8 17.68 -25.02 -3.60
N ARG A 9 17.80 -26.34 -3.89
CA ARG A 9 19.08 -27.04 -4.17
C ARG A 9 19.32 -27.28 -5.66
N ALA A 10 18.31 -27.19 -6.51
CA ALA A 10 18.48 -27.29 -7.96
C ALA A 10 19.17 -26.03 -8.50
N GLY A 11 20.07 -26.18 -9.47
CA GLY A 11 20.64 -25.06 -10.24
C GLY A 11 19.54 -24.27 -10.95
N LEU A 12 19.79 -23.00 -11.21
CA LEU A 12 18.92 -22.22 -12.08
C LEU A 12 18.98 -22.77 -13.50
N PRO A 13 17.86 -22.78 -14.26
CA PRO A 13 17.91 -23.10 -15.69
C PRO A 13 18.72 -22.03 -16.41
N GLU A 14 19.51 -22.43 -17.41
CA GLU A 14 20.32 -21.51 -18.23
C GLU A 14 19.45 -20.58 -19.08
N ARG A 15 18.22 -21.01 -19.39
CA ARG A 15 17.26 -20.23 -20.18
C ARG A 15 15.83 -20.51 -19.78
N ALA A 16 14.97 -19.52 -20.02
CA ALA A 16 13.52 -19.64 -19.96
C ALA A 16 12.88 -18.74 -21.03
N GLU A 17 11.74 -19.13 -21.60
CA GLU A 17 11.04 -18.26 -22.55
C GLU A 17 10.63 -16.95 -21.88
N THR A 18 10.04 -17.02 -20.69
CA THR A 18 9.64 -15.85 -19.93
C THR A 18 10.24 -15.87 -18.53
N VAL A 19 10.94 -14.79 -18.16
CA VAL A 19 11.43 -14.57 -16.80
C VAL A 19 10.60 -13.49 -16.13
N ILE A 20 10.15 -13.75 -14.89
CA ILE A 20 9.42 -12.80 -14.06
C ILE A 20 10.27 -12.49 -12.82
N LEU A 21 10.63 -11.21 -12.64
CA LEU A 21 11.35 -10.73 -11.47
C LEU A 21 10.38 -10.24 -10.41
N GLY A 22 10.29 -10.97 -9.30
CA GLY A 22 9.43 -10.73 -8.15
C GLY A 22 8.21 -11.65 -8.11
N ALA A 23 8.04 -12.36 -7.00
CA ALA A 23 6.90 -13.21 -6.69
C ALA A 23 5.88 -12.52 -5.76
N GLY A 24 5.68 -11.21 -5.90
CA GLY A 24 4.58 -10.47 -5.29
C GLY A 24 3.28 -10.66 -6.07
N LEU A 25 2.19 -10.01 -5.64
CA LEU A 25 0.86 -10.15 -6.25
C LEU A 25 0.88 -10.00 -7.78
N THR A 26 1.50 -8.93 -8.30
CA THR A 26 1.56 -8.66 -9.75
C THR A 26 2.30 -9.75 -10.51
N GLY A 27 3.48 -10.18 -10.02
CA GLY A 27 4.27 -11.22 -10.68
C GLY A 27 3.57 -12.58 -10.67
N LEU A 28 2.94 -12.95 -9.56
CA LEU A 28 2.17 -14.19 -9.45
C LEU A 28 0.92 -14.18 -10.34
N ILE A 29 0.23 -13.04 -10.47
CA ILE A 29 -0.88 -12.88 -11.41
C ILE A 29 -0.39 -13.01 -12.85
N ALA A 30 0.71 -12.33 -13.22
CA ALA A 30 1.27 -12.43 -14.57
C ALA A 30 1.63 -13.88 -14.92
N ALA A 31 2.28 -14.59 -14.00
CA ALA A 31 2.60 -16.01 -14.18
C ALA A 31 1.35 -16.88 -14.39
N ARG A 32 0.30 -16.64 -13.60
CA ARG A 32 -0.99 -17.36 -13.71
C ARG A 32 -1.66 -17.09 -15.07
N GLU A 33 -1.71 -15.85 -15.51
CA GLU A 33 -2.34 -15.50 -16.80
C GLU A 33 -1.57 -16.10 -17.98
N LEU A 34 -0.23 -16.03 -17.97
CA LEU A 34 0.61 -16.68 -18.97
C LEU A 34 0.41 -18.21 -18.99
N LEU A 35 0.35 -18.85 -17.82
CA LEU A 35 0.06 -20.28 -17.73
C LEU A 35 -1.34 -20.61 -18.29
N SER A 36 -2.33 -19.76 -17.99
CA SER A 36 -3.71 -19.92 -18.49
C SER A 36 -3.81 -19.74 -20.02
N SER A 37 -2.91 -18.97 -20.63
CA SER A 37 -2.79 -18.83 -22.10
C SER A 37 -1.98 -19.95 -22.78
N GLY A 38 -1.61 -21.00 -22.03
CA GLY A 38 -0.89 -22.17 -22.54
C GLY A 38 0.64 -22.05 -22.49
N ARG A 39 1.21 -20.94 -22.06
CA ARG A 39 2.68 -20.79 -21.91
C ARG A 39 3.14 -21.51 -20.65
N ARG A 40 4.19 -22.32 -20.77
CA ARG A 40 4.67 -23.16 -19.66
C ARG A 40 6.13 -22.95 -19.30
N ASP A 41 6.95 -22.43 -20.22
CA ASP A 41 8.37 -22.13 -19.98
C ASP A 41 8.49 -20.74 -19.32
N ILE A 42 8.11 -20.69 -18.04
CA ILE A 42 8.08 -19.48 -17.20
C ILE A 42 8.92 -19.73 -15.96
N LEU A 43 9.87 -18.84 -15.72
CA LEU A 43 10.71 -18.82 -14.53
C LEU A 43 10.40 -17.59 -13.68
N ILE A 44 10.10 -17.81 -12.41
CA ILE A 44 9.85 -16.74 -11.45
C ILE A 44 11.02 -16.68 -10.46
N LEU A 45 11.62 -15.49 -10.31
CA LEU A 45 12.75 -15.25 -9.41
C LEU A 45 12.33 -14.29 -8.29
N GLU A 46 12.48 -14.71 -7.05
CA GLU A 46 12.13 -13.94 -5.86
C GLU A 46 13.36 -13.78 -4.95
N ARG A 47 13.64 -12.55 -4.52
CA ARG A 47 14.77 -12.25 -3.63
C ARG A 47 14.54 -12.79 -2.22
N GLU A 48 13.32 -12.63 -1.71
CA GLU A 48 12.98 -13.07 -0.36
C GLU A 48 12.90 -14.59 -0.27
N ALA A 49 13.08 -15.12 0.95
CA ALA A 49 12.94 -16.57 1.21
C ALA A 49 11.49 -17.06 1.05
N ARG A 50 10.50 -16.15 1.18
CA ARG A 50 9.06 -16.45 1.03
C ARG A 50 8.47 -15.59 -0.09
N PRO A 51 7.72 -16.18 -1.04
CA PRO A 51 6.98 -15.43 -2.04
C PRO A 51 5.75 -14.76 -1.42
N GLY A 52 5.07 -13.87 -2.17
CA GLY A 52 3.88 -13.16 -1.75
C GLY A 52 4.07 -11.64 -1.67
N GLY A 53 5.32 -11.16 -1.66
CA GLY A 53 5.63 -9.73 -1.55
C GLY A 53 5.06 -9.14 -0.26
N LEU A 54 4.16 -8.15 -0.35
CA LEU A 54 3.50 -7.54 0.81
C LEU A 54 2.30 -8.34 1.35
N LEU A 55 1.87 -9.41 0.68
CA LEU A 55 0.77 -10.28 1.14
C LEU A 55 1.31 -11.34 2.10
N LYS A 56 1.76 -10.91 3.27
CA LYS A 56 2.29 -11.78 4.32
C LYS A 56 1.46 -11.68 5.59
N THR A 57 1.26 -12.82 6.23
CA THR A 57 0.51 -12.95 7.48
C THR A 57 1.36 -13.67 8.51
N ASN A 58 1.48 -13.11 9.70
CA ASN A 58 2.09 -13.77 10.84
C ASN A 58 1.08 -14.77 11.42
N ARG A 59 1.53 -16.04 11.57
CA ARG A 59 0.73 -17.16 12.09
C ARG A 59 1.39 -17.86 13.28
N GLU A 60 2.37 -17.22 13.89
CA GLU A 60 3.03 -17.75 15.07
C GLU A 60 2.06 -17.78 16.26
N PHE A 61 2.23 -18.75 17.14
CA PHE A 61 1.44 -18.89 18.38
C PHE A 61 -0.08 -18.88 18.17
N GLY A 62 -0.55 -19.38 17.02
CA GLY A 62 -1.99 -19.49 16.72
C GLY A 62 -2.68 -18.18 16.31
N VAL A 63 -1.96 -17.08 16.20
CA VAL A 63 -2.51 -15.81 15.68
C VAL A 63 -2.62 -15.84 14.16
N THR A 64 -3.38 -14.91 13.59
CA THR A 64 -3.47 -14.63 12.16
C THR A 64 -3.55 -13.13 11.97
N ILE A 65 -2.39 -12.47 11.96
CA ILE A 65 -2.27 -11.00 11.87
C ILE A 65 -1.37 -10.68 10.66
N ASP A 66 -1.88 -9.88 9.73
CA ASP A 66 -1.10 -9.47 8.56
C ASP A 66 0.10 -8.60 8.96
N GLU A 67 1.21 -8.74 8.23
CA GLU A 67 2.40 -7.91 8.46
C GLU A 67 2.15 -6.43 8.10
N LEU A 68 1.30 -6.21 7.09
CA LEU A 68 0.74 -4.90 6.70
C LEU A 68 -0.78 -5.04 6.61
N PRO A 69 -1.57 -4.04 7.03
CA PRO A 69 -3.02 -4.13 6.95
C PRO A 69 -3.47 -4.03 5.50
N HIS A 70 -4.03 -5.12 5.00
CA HIS A 70 -4.59 -5.19 3.68
C HIS A 70 -6.04 -5.68 3.76
N VAL A 71 -6.94 -4.98 3.08
CA VAL A 71 -8.29 -5.44 2.79
C VAL A 71 -8.54 -5.28 1.30
N PHE A 72 -9.40 -6.08 0.73
CA PHE A 72 -9.69 -6.02 -0.69
C PHE A 72 -11.00 -5.30 -0.94
N PHE A 73 -10.92 -4.25 -1.70
CA PHE A 73 -12.07 -3.49 -2.20
C PHE A 73 -11.83 -3.15 -3.67
N THR A 74 -12.86 -3.20 -4.47
CA THR A 74 -12.80 -2.87 -5.89
C THR A 74 -14.17 -2.74 -6.52
N LYS A 75 -14.30 -1.91 -7.55
CA LYS A 75 -15.43 -1.89 -8.49
C LYS A 75 -15.17 -2.80 -9.69
N ASN A 76 -13.94 -3.30 -9.86
CA ASN A 76 -13.57 -4.17 -10.96
C ASN A 76 -14.06 -5.61 -10.71
N LYS A 77 -15.02 -6.06 -11.50
CA LYS A 77 -15.63 -7.39 -11.39
C LYS A 77 -14.63 -8.51 -11.64
N ARG A 78 -13.68 -8.34 -12.60
CA ARG A 78 -12.63 -9.34 -12.92
C ARG A 78 -11.69 -9.54 -11.73
N ALA A 79 -11.16 -8.43 -11.18
CA ALA A 79 -10.29 -8.48 -10.01
C ALA A 79 -11.01 -9.10 -8.78
N SER A 80 -12.30 -8.75 -8.57
CA SER A 80 -13.11 -9.34 -7.49
C SER A 80 -13.28 -10.85 -7.64
N ALA A 81 -13.58 -11.33 -8.85
CA ALA A 81 -13.72 -12.75 -9.14
C ALA A 81 -12.40 -13.51 -8.89
N ILE A 82 -11.29 -12.96 -9.37
CA ILE A 82 -9.95 -13.54 -9.16
C ILE A 82 -9.64 -13.63 -7.66
N PHE A 83 -9.85 -12.53 -6.90
CA PHE A 83 -9.60 -12.51 -5.47
C PHE A 83 -10.41 -13.61 -4.75
N LYS A 84 -11.73 -13.64 -4.93
CA LYS A 84 -12.62 -14.61 -4.28
C LYS A 84 -12.26 -16.06 -4.63
N LYS A 85 -11.95 -16.33 -5.91
CA LYS A 85 -11.55 -17.67 -6.36
C LYS A 85 -10.26 -18.15 -5.68
N LEU A 86 -9.29 -17.28 -5.48
CA LEU A 86 -7.97 -17.64 -5.00
C LEU A 86 -7.84 -17.57 -3.47
N ALA A 87 -8.43 -16.55 -2.84
CA ALA A 87 -8.39 -16.38 -1.39
C ALA A 87 -9.39 -17.28 -0.63
N GLY A 88 -10.36 -17.89 -1.35
CA GLY A 88 -11.40 -18.72 -0.77
C GLY A 88 -12.52 -17.91 -0.11
N PRO A 89 -13.26 -18.48 0.86
CA PRO A 89 -14.36 -17.81 1.53
C PRO A 89 -13.92 -16.52 2.21
N VAL A 90 -14.74 -15.47 2.10
CA VAL A 90 -14.44 -14.12 2.61
C VAL A 90 -15.47 -13.65 3.64
N TYR A 91 -15.04 -12.76 4.52
CA TYR A 91 -15.89 -11.82 5.24
C TYR A 91 -16.19 -10.63 4.32
N SER A 92 -17.32 -9.97 4.53
CA SER A 92 -17.67 -8.71 3.88
C SER A 92 -18.09 -7.70 4.94
N TYR A 93 -17.55 -6.50 4.85
CA TYR A 93 -17.76 -5.44 5.82
C TYR A 93 -17.99 -4.11 5.11
N ARG A 94 -18.82 -3.26 5.73
CA ARG A 94 -18.83 -1.84 5.44
C ARG A 94 -17.70 -1.17 6.22
N HIS A 95 -16.95 -0.28 5.60
CA HIS A 95 -15.89 0.47 6.29
C HIS A 95 -16.46 1.27 7.47
N SER A 96 -15.77 1.21 8.60
CA SER A 96 -15.94 2.10 9.73
C SER A 96 -14.58 2.70 10.05
N LEU A 97 -14.43 4.00 9.86
CA LEU A 97 -13.15 4.71 9.89
C LEU A 97 -13.25 5.92 10.81
N GLY A 98 -12.22 6.18 11.60
CA GLY A 98 -12.16 7.33 12.49
C GLY A 98 -10.83 8.07 12.39
N VAL A 99 -10.82 9.27 12.94
CA VAL A 99 -9.63 10.09 13.16
C VAL A 99 -9.49 10.31 14.66
N MET A 100 -8.34 10.00 15.22
CA MET A 100 -8.01 10.32 16.60
C MET A 100 -7.86 11.84 16.71
N TRP A 101 -8.66 12.46 17.56
CA TRP A 101 -8.72 13.90 17.67
C TRP A 101 -8.80 14.33 19.14
N LYS A 102 -7.76 14.98 19.64
CA LYS A 102 -7.66 15.37 21.06
C LYS A 102 -7.97 14.16 21.97
N ASP A 103 -8.93 14.32 22.87
CA ASP A 103 -9.32 13.28 23.82
C ASP A 103 -10.42 12.34 23.29
N GLY A 104 -10.72 12.41 21.98
CA GLY A 104 -11.79 11.64 21.36
C GLY A 104 -11.51 11.21 19.94
N TYR A 105 -12.58 11.06 19.18
CA TYR A 105 -12.54 10.61 17.80
C TYR A 105 -13.55 11.38 16.95
N VAL A 106 -13.17 11.59 15.67
CA VAL A 106 -14.05 12.15 14.64
C VAL A 106 -14.20 11.10 13.55
N ASP A 107 -15.40 10.96 13.01
CA ASP A 107 -15.64 10.06 11.87
C ASP A 107 -14.84 10.50 10.65
N PHE A 108 -14.38 9.51 9.86
CA PHE A 108 -13.71 9.79 8.58
C PHE A 108 -14.72 9.65 7.43
N PRO A 109 -14.69 10.55 6.42
CA PRO A 109 -13.68 11.57 6.15
C PRO A 109 -13.80 12.80 7.08
N PHE A 110 -12.65 13.31 7.53
CA PHE A 110 -12.59 14.42 8.49
C PHE A 110 -13.35 15.66 8.02
N GLN A 111 -13.21 16.02 6.73
CA GLN A 111 -13.86 17.19 6.13
C GLN A 111 -15.39 17.08 6.05
N ASP A 112 -15.94 15.88 6.16
CA ASP A 112 -17.39 15.64 6.12
C ASP A 112 -18.01 15.63 7.55
N ASN A 113 -17.17 15.64 8.57
CA ASN A 113 -17.57 15.48 9.97
C ASN A 113 -17.07 16.63 10.88
N ILE A 114 -16.98 17.84 10.34
CA ILE A 114 -16.52 19.03 11.06
C ILE A 114 -17.44 19.37 12.26
N ASN A 115 -18.74 19.00 12.17
CA ASN A 115 -19.70 19.17 13.27
C ASN A 115 -19.32 18.41 14.56
N GLN A 116 -18.47 17.40 14.47
CA GLN A 116 -17.98 16.65 15.64
C GLN A 116 -16.79 17.33 16.33
N LEU A 117 -16.23 18.40 15.75
CA LEU A 117 -15.16 19.19 16.33
C LEU A 117 -15.66 20.17 17.39
N GLY A 118 -14.77 20.70 18.20
CA GLY A 118 -15.03 21.78 19.12
C GLY A 118 -15.39 23.11 18.42
N LEU A 119 -15.95 24.05 19.17
CA LEU A 119 -16.42 25.33 18.63
C LEU A 119 -15.27 26.13 17.97
N GLU A 120 -14.10 26.12 18.58
CA GLU A 120 -12.96 26.92 18.07
C GLU A 120 -12.42 26.35 16.75
N GLU A 121 -12.35 25.01 16.59
CA GLU A 121 -11.98 24.39 15.33
C GLU A 121 -13.03 24.67 14.24
N LYS A 122 -14.32 24.62 14.58
CA LYS A 122 -15.40 24.97 13.63
C LYS A 122 -15.27 26.41 13.15
N LYS A 123 -15.00 27.36 14.07
CA LYS A 123 -14.77 28.78 13.74
C LYS A 123 -13.55 28.93 12.83
N LEU A 124 -12.43 28.22 13.12
CA LEU A 124 -11.23 28.25 12.30
C LEU A 124 -11.51 27.76 10.88
N VAL A 125 -12.20 26.61 10.73
CA VAL A 125 -12.58 26.06 9.44
C VAL A 125 -13.49 27.02 8.69
N LEU A 126 -14.55 27.53 9.33
CA LEU A 126 -15.50 28.46 8.70
C LEU A 126 -14.80 29.75 8.25
N ARG A 127 -13.96 30.33 9.11
CA ARG A 127 -13.18 31.53 8.76
C ARG A 127 -12.30 31.31 7.54
N SER A 128 -11.55 30.21 7.51
CA SER A 128 -10.66 29.88 6.38
C SER A 128 -11.41 29.70 5.06
N LEU A 129 -12.64 29.17 5.10
CA LEU A 129 -13.49 29.03 3.92
C LEU A 129 -14.07 30.36 3.43
N LEU A 130 -14.40 31.26 4.35
CA LEU A 130 -14.86 32.63 4.03
C LEU A 130 -13.71 33.46 3.43
N GLU A 131 -12.53 33.44 4.05
CA GLU A 131 -11.32 34.12 3.54
C GLU A 131 -11.01 33.68 2.13
N LYS A 132 -11.02 32.36 1.86
CA LYS A 132 -10.82 31.80 0.53
C LYS A 132 -11.85 32.30 -0.52
N ARG A 133 -13.12 32.47 -0.14
CA ARG A 133 -14.16 33.01 -1.04
C ARG A 133 -13.95 34.48 -1.41
N LEU A 134 -13.23 35.22 -0.58
CA LEU A 134 -12.89 36.62 -0.84
C LEU A 134 -11.65 36.78 -1.74
N GLU A 135 -10.91 35.70 -1.97
CA GLU A 135 -9.78 35.73 -2.90
C GLU A 135 -10.25 35.93 -4.35
N LYS A 136 -9.81 37.03 -4.96
CA LYS A 136 -10.20 37.43 -6.32
C LYS A 136 -9.52 36.64 -7.45
N LYS A 137 -8.48 35.88 -7.14
CA LYS A 137 -7.69 35.12 -8.12
C LYS A 137 -7.62 33.65 -7.74
N GLU A 138 -7.87 32.78 -8.72
CA GLU A 138 -7.60 31.37 -8.54
C GLU A 138 -6.08 31.12 -8.40
N PRO A 139 -5.64 30.37 -7.35
CA PRO A 139 -4.23 30.07 -7.17
C PRO A 139 -3.71 29.13 -8.27
N VAL A 140 -2.48 29.36 -8.68
CA VAL A 140 -1.77 28.45 -9.58
C VAL A 140 -1.41 27.17 -8.81
N LEU A 141 -1.89 26.03 -9.29
CA LEU A 141 -1.64 24.73 -8.65
C LEU A 141 -0.30 24.16 -9.08
N ARG A 142 0.69 24.24 -8.25
CA ARG A 142 2.04 23.73 -8.49
C ARG A 142 2.28 22.37 -7.81
N ASN A 143 1.62 22.12 -6.68
CA ASN A 143 1.87 20.99 -5.80
C ASN A 143 0.64 20.61 -4.96
N LEU A 144 0.77 19.60 -4.11
CA LEU A 144 -0.32 19.10 -3.27
C LEU A 144 -0.76 20.11 -2.21
N GLU A 145 0.13 20.97 -1.75
CA GLU A 145 -0.20 22.02 -0.77
C GLU A 145 -1.14 23.06 -1.39
N ASP A 146 -0.75 23.61 -2.56
CA ASP A 146 -1.59 24.57 -3.30
C ASP A 146 -2.98 23.97 -3.57
N TYR A 147 -3.02 22.69 -3.98
CA TYR A 147 -4.26 21.98 -4.24
C TYR A 147 -5.12 21.81 -2.99
N ALA A 148 -4.53 21.37 -1.88
CA ALA A 148 -5.24 21.14 -0.62
C ALA A 148 -5.79 22.46 -0.04
N LEU A 149 -5.00 23.53 -0.07
CA LEU A 149 -5.43 24.86 0.38
C LEU A 149 -6.58 25.38 -0.48
N ARG A 150 -6.51 25.18 -1.82
CA ARG A 150 -7.60 25.54 -2.72
C ARG A 150 -8.88 24.77 -2.44
N GLU A 151 -8.80 23.47 -2.20
CA GLU A 151 -9.98 22.62 -2.09
C GLU A 151 -10.58 22.63 -0.68
N LEU A 152 -9.76 22.62 0.37
CA LEU A 152 -10.18 22.43 1.76
C LEU A 152 -10.12 23.71 2.61
N GLY A 153 -9.39 24.75 2.17
CA GLY A 153 -9.05 25.90 3.01
C GLY A 153 -7.98 25.58 4.07
N SER A 154 -7.34 26.63 4.59
CA SER A 154 -6.24 26.47 5.56
C SER A 154 -6.69 25.76 6.85
N GLY A 155 -7.90 26.01 7.33
CA GLY A 155 -8.40 25.40 8.57
C GLY A 155 -8.37 23.87 8.54
N ILE A 156 -8.93 23.22 7.51
CA ILE A 156 -8.90 21.76 7.40
C ILE A 156 -7.49 21.25 7.07
N VAL A 157 -6.76 22.00 6.23
CA VAL A 157 -5.38 21.63 5.87
C VAL A 157 -4.51 21.57 7.10
N ASP A 158 -4.52 22.57 7.95
CA ASP A 158 -3.62 22.66 9.11
C ASP A 158 -4.07 21.76 10.28
N LEU A 159 -5.37 21.57 10.46
CA LEU A 159 -5.90 20.69 11.50
C LEU A 159 -5.61 19.22 11.22
N PHE A 160 -5.83 18.75 9.97
CA PHE A 160 -5.79 17.32 9.65
C PHE A 160 -4.94 16.97 8.44
N PHE A 161 -5.17 17.63 7.29
CA PHE A 161 -4.63 17.15 6.02
C PHE A 161 -3.10 17.18 5.97
N ARG A 162 -2.50 18.30 6.38
CA ARG A 162 -1.04 18.48 6.44
C ARG A 162 -0.40 17.54 7.45
N PRO A 163 -0.73 17.60 8.77
CA PRO A 163 -0.04 16.78 9.76
C PRO A 163 -0.16 15.30 9.48
N TYR A 164 -1.31 14.83 8.97
CA TYR A 164 -1.49 13.43 8.63
C TYR A 164 -0.67 13.02 7.39
N ASN A 165 -0.76 13.77 6.30
CA ASN A 165 -0.07 13.40 5.05
C ASN A 165 1.44 13.52 5.16
N GLU A 166 1.98 14.59 5.76
CA GLU A 166 3.43 14.73 5.95
C GLU A 166 4.01 13.65 6.84
N LYS A 167 3.24 13.22 7.85
CA LYS A 167 3.59 12.10 8.71
C LYS A 167 3.61 10.76 7.95
N LEU A 168 2.60 10.49 7.11
CA LEU A 168 2.53 9.29 6.29
C LEU A 168 3.59 9.26 5.20
N TRP A 169 3.71 10.37 4.44
CA TRP A 169 4.57 10.43 3.26
C TRP A 169 6.04 10.75 3.59
N GLN A 170 6.33 11.19 4.82
CA GLN A 170 7.66 11.67 5.23
C GLN A 170 8.20 12.72 4.22
N THR A 171 7.32 13.57 3.74
CA THR A 171 7.58 14.54 2.69
C THR A 171 6.61 15.71 2.85
N PRO A 172 7.09 16.97 2.82
CA PRO A 172 6.23 18.15 2.85
C PRO A 172 5.21 18.14 1.69
N LEU A 173 3.99 18.66 1.91
CA LEU A 173 2.95 18.73 0.89
C LEU A 173 3.43 19.47 -0.37
N ALA A 174 4.23 20.54 -0.20
CA ALA A 174 4.84 21.30 -1.30
C ALA A 174 5.78 20.48 -2.19
N GLY A 175 6.31 19.36 -1.69
CA GLY A 175 7.19 18.46 -2.44
C GLY A 175 6.45 17.37 -3.22
N MET A 176 5.11 17.35 -3.16
CA MET A 176 4.28 16.29 -3.77
C MET A 176 3.39 16.84 -4.89
N GLU A 177 3.14 16.02 -5.90
CA GLU A 177 2.14 16.30 -6.93
C GLU A 177 0.73 15.96 -6.44
N TYR A 178 -0.29 16.62 -6.98
CA TYR A 178 -1.68 16.49 -6.48
C TYR A 178 -2.58 15.56 -7.31
N ALA A 179 -2.24 15.26 -8.54
CA ALA A 179 -3.16 14.59 -9.45
C ALA A 179 -3.57 13.17 -9.02
N TRP A 180 -2.74 12.48 -8.25
CA TRP A 180 -3.10 11.18 -7.69
C TRP A 180 -4.26 11.26 -6.69
N LEU A 181 -4.43 12.43 -6.06
CA LEU A 181 -5.45 12.66 -5.03
C LEU A 181 -6.82 12.95 -5.66
N SER A 182 -6.86 13.73 -6.74
CA SER A 182 -8.10 14.14 -7.40
C SER A 182 -8.98 12.96 -7.84
N SER A 183 -8.39 11.80 -8.09
CA SER A 183 -9.11 10.56 -8.42
C SER A 183 -9.50 9.71 -7.20
N LYS A 184 -8.97 10.01 -6.01
CA LYS A 184 -9.10 9.17 -4.81
C LYS A 184 -9.86 9.81 -3.66
N ILE A 185 -9.90 11.14 -3.58
CA ILE A 185 -10.60 11.85 -2.52
C ILE A 185 -11.59 12.82 -3.17
N ARG A 186 -12.86 12.62 -2.86
CA ARG A 186 -13.89 13.61 -3.17
C ARG A 186 -13.88 14.66 -2.08
N LEU A 187 -13.76 15.90 -2.49
CA LEU A 187 -13.83 17.03 -1.60
C LEU A 187 -15.26 17.60 -1.65
N PRO A 188 -15.90 17.84 -0.49
CA PRO A 188 -17.20 18.45 -0.48
C PRO A 188 -17.12 19.87 -1.05
N GLY A 189 -18.07 20.25 -1.91
CA GLY A 189 -18.20 21.64 -2.35
C GLY A 189 -18.58 22.56 -1.16
N PRO A 190 -18.60 23.89 -1.36
CA PRO A 190 -18.88 24.86 -0.29
C PRO A 190 -20.17 24.61 0.49
N ALA A 191 -21.25 24.18 -0.19
CA ALA A 191 -22.49 23.80 0.47
C ALA A 191 -22.33 22.57 1.37
N GLY A 192 -21.67 21.52 0.86
CA GLY A 192 -21.41 20.32 1.66
C GLY A 192 -20.49 20.56 2.85
N LEU A 193 -19.57 21.52 2.77
CA LEU A 193 -18.75 21.95 3.91
C LEU A 193 -19.58 22.71 4.94
N ALA A 194 -20.51 23.58 4.50
CA ALA A 194 -21.45 24.27 5.39
C ALA A 194 -22.34 23.25 6.14
N ASP A 195 -22.89 22.26 5.43
CA ASP A 195 -23.67 21.18 6.01
C ASP A 195 -22.83 20.37 7.02
N SER A 196 -21.57 20.09 6.69
CA SER A 196 -20.63 19.42 7.59
C SER A 196 -20.34 20.20 8.87
N ILE A 197 -20.29 21.53 8.82
CA ILE A 197 -20.07 22.40 9.99
C ILE A 197 -21.31 22.49 10.88
N LEU A 198 -22.48 22.66 10.26
CA LEU A 198 -23.75 22.91 10.95
C LEU A 198 -24.42 21.63 11.48
N GLY A 199 -24.00 20.47 11.03
CA GLY A 199 -24.62 19.20 11.42
C GLY A 199 -25.95 18.93 10.72
N GLY A 200 -26.27 19.66 9.64
CA GLY A 200 -27.56 19.61 8.95
C GLY A 200 -27.69 18.55 7.86
N GLY A 201 -26.68 17.78 7.57
CA GLY A 201 -26.74 16.75 6.51
C GLY A 201 -26.05 15.45 6.91
N ARG A 202 -26.69 14.33 6.68
CA ARG A 202 -25.91 13.13 6.34
C ARG A 202 -25.06 13.53 5.13
N SER A 203 -23.73 13.49 5.29
CA SER A 203 -22.82 13.71 4.18
C SER A 203 -23.41 13.11 2.90
N ALA A 204 -23.59 13.94 1.87
CA ALA A 204 -24.01 13.50 0.53
C ALA A 204 -23.01 12.48 -0.08
N THR A 205 -21.98 12.14 0.68
CA THR A 205 -20.95 11.15 0.41
C THR A 205 -21.34 9.73 0.86
N GLY A 206 -22.59 9.50 1.29
CA GLY A 206 -23.05 8.19 1.76
C GLY A 206 -22.76 7.02 0.81
N ASP A 207 -22.50 7.30 -0.49
CA ASP A 207 -22.13 6.30 -1.50
C ASP A 207 -20.76 6.56 -2.17
N VAL A 208 -19.97 7.52 -1.68
CA VAL A 208 -18.80 8.03 -2.40
C VAL A 208 -17.47 7.93 -1.64
N ALA A 209 -17.42 7.34 -0.48
CA ALA A 209 -16.13 6.83 -0.01
C ALA A 209 -15.72 5.74 -1.03
N PRO A 210 -14.59 5.86 -1.76
CA PRO A 210 -14.19 4.87 -2.76
C PRO A 210 -14.03 3.46 -2.20
N HIS A 211 -14.33 3.27 -0.92
CA HIS A 211 -14.06 2.09 -0.11
C HIS A 211 -15.18 1.78 0.91
N ALA A 212 -16.44 2.03 0.55
CA ALA A 212 -17.56 1.79 1.46
C ALA A 212 -17.64 0.32 1.92
N ASP A 213 -17.34 -0.63 1.02
CA ASP A 213 -17.35 -2.07 1.31
C ASP A 213 -16.01 -2.71 0.99
N PHE A 214 -15.59 -3.65 1.84
CA PHE A 214 -14.40 -4.45 1.60
C PHE A 214 -14.62 -5.92 1.94
N ILE A 215 -13.78 -6.78 1.39
CA ILE A 215 -13.75 -8.20 1.72
C ILE A 215 -12.39 -8.60 2.27
N TYR A 216 -12.39 -9.66 3.10
CA TYR A 216 -11.18 -10.19 3.72
C TYR A 216 -11.28 -11.72 3.84
N PRO A 217 -10.19 -12.50 3.63
CA PRO A 217 -10.22 -13.95 3.71
C PRO A 217 -10.64 -14.44 5.11
N ARG A 218 -11.54 -15.43 5.17
CA ARG A 218 -11.97 -16.03 6.45
C ARG A 218 -10.91 -16.87 7.13
N ARG A 219 -9.90 -17.31 6.38
CA ARG A 219 -8.81 -18.16 6.87
C ARG A 219 -7.51 -17.71 6.24
N GLY A 220 -6.41 -17.79 7.02
CA GLY A 220 -5.06 -17.60 6.52
C GLY A 220 -4.61 -16.15 6.34
N GLY A 221 -5.44 -15.16 6.72
CA GLY A 221 -5.10 -13.76 6.54
C GLY A 221 -5.04 -13.38 5.06
N ILE A 222 -4.45 -12.22 4.76
CA ILE A 222 -4.31 -11.77 3.36
C ILE A 222 -3.37 -12.67 2.55
N GLU A 223 -2.47 -13.39 3.20
CA GLU A 223 -1.56 -14.35 2.57
C GLU A 223 -2.31 -15.49 1.86
N ALA A 224 -3.57 -15.76 2.23
CA ALA A 224 -4.42 -16.76 1.54
C ALA A 224 -4.53 -16.50 0.04
N LEU A 225 -4.53 -15.22 -0.41
CA LEU A 225 -4.49 -14.86 -1.82
C LEU A 225 -3.18 -15.30 -2.49
N ALA A 226 -2.04 -15.03 -1.86
CA ALA A 226 -0.73 -15.46 -2.36
C ALA A 226 -0.62 -16.98 -2.41
N GLU A 227 -1.09 -17.69 -1.37
CA GLU A 227 -1.15 -19.16 -1.35
C GLU A 227 -2.05 -19.73 -2.47
N GLY A 228 -3.20 -19.08 -2.73
CA GLY A 228 -4.07 -19.45 -3.84
C GLY A 228 -3.39 -19.31 -5.20
N LEU A 229 -2.65 -18.22 -5.39
CA LEU A 229 -1.85 -17.99 -6.60
C LEU A 229 -0.74 -19.04 -6.75
N LEU A 230 0.01 -19.32 -5.67
CA LEU A 230 1.07 -20.33 -5.68
C LEU A 230 0.53 -21.72 -6.04
N ARG A 231 -0.66 -22.08 -5.55
CA ARG A 231 -1.34 -23.33 -5.98
C ARG A 231 -1.69 -23.31 -7.47
N ALA A 232 -2.17 -22.17 -7.97
CA ALA A 232 -2.56 -22.03 -9.38
C ALA A 232 -1.38 -22.10 -10.35
N ILE A 233 -0.18 -21.69 -9.93
CA ILE A 233 1.05 -21.72 -10.74
C ILE A 233 2.00 -22.88 -10.38
N LYS A 234 1.54 -23.86 -9.62
CA LYS A 234 2.39 -24.98 -9.15
C LYS A 234 3.23 -25.66 -10.23
N PRO A 235 2.80 -25.79 -11.50
CA PRO A 235 3.61 -26.36 -12.56
C PRO A 235 4.83 -25.52 -12.96
N LEU A 236 4.89 -24.24 -12.57
CA LEU A 236 5.96 -23.32 -12.99
C LEU A 236 7.16 -23.37 -12.04
N ALA A 237 8.33 -23.01 -12.59
CA ALA A 237 9.57 -22.88 -11.83
C ALA A 237 9.57 -21.56 -11.03
N LEU A 238 9.62 -21.66 -9.70
CA LEU A 238 9.74 -20.52 -8.77
C LEU A 238 10.95 -20.75 -7.87
N PHE A 239 11.90 -19.81 -7.91
CA PHE A 239 13.09 -19.81 -7.07
C PHE A 239 13.06 -18.62 -6.11
N CYS A 240 13.06 -18.91 -4.81
CA CYS A 240 13.18 -17.92 -3.74
C CYS A 240 14.64 -17.80 -3.27
N GLY A 241 15.00 -16.68 -2.64
CA GLY A 241 16.38 -16.38 -2.26
C GLY A 241 17.29 -16.13 -3.47
N VAL A 242 16.72 -15.72 -4.60
CA VAL A 242 17.45 -15.42 -5.84
C VAL A 242 17.24 -13.96 -6.23
N GLU A 243 18.30 -13.17 -6.08
CA GLU A 243 18.29 -11.75 -6.37
C GLU A 243 18.82 -11.45 -7.77
N ALA A 244 18.06 -10.69 -8.57
CA ALA A 244 18.58 -10.13 -9.83
C ALA A 244 19.60 -9.02 -9.51
N VAL A 245 20.81 -9.13 -10.04
CA VAL A 245 21.93 -8.21 -9.79
C VAL A 245 22.32 -7.36 -11.00
N ARG A 246 22.04 -7.84 -12.21
CA ARG A 246 22.21 -7.10 -13.48
C ARG A 246 21.28 -7.66 -14.54
N ILE A 247 20.80 -6.81 -15.40
CA ILE A 247 20.06 -7.18 -16.61
C ILE A 247 20.90 -6.71 -17.81
N ASP A 248 21.13 -7.58 -18.77
CA ASP A 248 21.70 -7.23 -20.07
C ASP A 248 20.58 -7.32 -21.12
N PRO A 249 19.97 -6.17 -21.50
CA PRO A 249 18.85 -6.18 -22.42
C PRO A 249 19.24 -6.57 -23.86
N LYS A 250 20.49 -6.29 -24.25
CA LYS A 250 20.99 -6.62 -25.61
C LYS A 250 21.18 -8.12 -25.79
N LEU A 251 21.79 -8.76 -24.81
CA LEU A 251 22.01 -10.21 -24.79
C LEU A 251 20.80 -10.98 -24.27
N ARG A 252 19.80 -10.28 -23.70
CA ARG A 252 18.62 -10.85 -23.03
C ARG A 252 19.02 -11.82 -21.91
N ILE A 253 19.89 -11.37 -21.02
CA ILE A 253 20.39 -12.13 -19.87
C ILE A 253 20.04 -11.40 -18.57
N VAL A 254 19.48 -12.14 -17.61
CA VAL A 254 19.40 -11.72 -16.21
C VAL A 254 20.51 -12.41 -15.43
N HIS A 255 21.42 -11.62 -14.86
CA HIS A 255 22.41 -12.09 -13.91
C HIS A 255 21.79 -12.05 -12.51
N THR A 256 21.96 -13.12 -11.75
CA THR A 256 21.41 -13.27 -10.41
C THR A 256 22.49 -13.60 -9.39
N SER A 257 22.16 -13.62 -8.12
CA SER A 257 23.03 -14.07 -7.02
C SER A 257 23.39 -15.56 -7.13
N ARG A 258 22.75 -16.33 -8.03
CA ARG A 258 22.93 -17.80 -8.19
C ARG A 258 23.23 -18.24 -9.61
N GLY A 259 23.66 -17.33 -10.50
CA GLY A 259 23.95 -17.60 -11.91
C GLY A 259 23.23 -16.66 -12.86
N ALA A 260 23.27 -16.97 -14.15
CA ALA A 260 22.65 -16.16 -15.21
C ALA A 260 21.57 -16.96 -15.93
N VAL A 261 20.53 -16.28 -16.41
CA VAL A 261 19.42 -16.88 -17.15
C VAL A 261 19.17 -16.09 -18.42
N CYS A 262 19.19 -16.74 -19.58
CA CYS A 262 18.76 -16.17 -20.85
C CYS A 262 17.23 -16.14 -20.92
N TYR A 263 16.65 -15.07 -21.49
CA TYR A 263 15.21 -14.94 -21.64
C TYR A 263 14.80 -14.46 -23.04
N LYS A 264 13.59 -14.76 -23.44
CA LYS A 264 12.94 -14.14 -24.60
C LYS A 264 12.10 -12.94 -24.15
N ASN A 265 11.32 -13.11 -23.09
CA ASN A 265 10.47 -12.10 -22.48
C ASN A 265 10.85 -11.85 -21.02
N LEU A 266 10.84 -10.59 -20.59
CA LEU A 266 11.15 -10.22 -19.22
C LEU A 266 10.05 -9.32 -18.63
N ILE A 267 9.40 -9.80 -17.56
CA ILE A 267 8.51 -9.00 -16.72
C ILE A 267 9.25 -8.64 -15.43
N SER A 268 9.34 -7.36 -15.13
CA SER A 268 9.94 -6.85 -13.89
C SER A 268 8.87 -6.24 -13.00
N THR A 269 8.69 -6.79 -11.80
CA THR A 269 7.88 -6.16 -10.74
C THR A 269 8.75 -5.49 -9.68
N LEU A 270 10.05 -5.38 -9.93
CA LEU A 270 11.00 -4.69 -9.07
C LEU A 270 10.68 -3.20 -8.96
N PRO A 271 11.10 -2.52 -7.89
CA PRO A 271 11.01 -1.07 -7.82
C PRO A 271 11.61 -0.41 -9.06
N LEU A 272 10.88 0.52 -9.68
CA LEU A 272 11.22 1.12 -10.98
C LEU A 272 12.68 1.59 -11.06
N GLY A 273 13.14 2.34 -10.06
CA GLY A 273 14.51 2.82 -10.03
C GLY A 273 15.54 1.68 -9.93
N ARG A 274 15.18 0.54 -9.34
CA ARG A 274 16.04 -0.65 -9.29
C ARG A 274 16.10 -1.31 -10.66
N ALA A 275 14.96 -1.53 -11.32
CA ALA A 275 14.92 -2.11 -12.66
C ALA A 275 15.76 -1.29 -13.65
N VAL A 276 15.62 0.05 -13.63
CA VAL A 276 16.40 0.96 -14.47
C VAL A 276 17.91 0.84 -14.22
N ARG A 277 18.35 0.80 -12.95
CA ARG A 277 19.76 0.61 -12.60
C ARG A 277 20.30 -0.74 -13.05
N LEU A 278 19.56 -1.82 -12.81
CA LEU A 278 19.97 -3.16 -13.21
C LEU A 278 20.10 -3.31 -14.72
N ALA A 279 19.26 -2.60 -15.48
CA ALA A 279 19.30 -2.58 -16.95
C ALA A 279 20.36 -1.59 -17.51
N GLY A 280 21.12 -0.88 -16.67
CA GLY A 280 22.17 0.04 -17.08
C GLY A 280 21.70 1.28 -17.86
N LEU A 281 20.44 1.71 -17.68
CA LEU A 281 19.83 2.84 -18.40
C LEU A 281 20.27 4.19 -17.77
N LYS A 282 21.50 4.64 -18.11
CA LYS A 282 22.15 5.81 -17.51
C LYS A 282 21.42 7.13 -17.76
N ASP A 283 20.72 7.26 -18.89
CA ASP A 283 19.93 8.45 -19.25
C ASP A 283 18.71 8.69 -18.33
N CYS A 284 18.29 7.67 -17.56
CA CYS A 284 17.28 7.80 -16.52
C CYS A 284 17.85 8.17 -15.13
N SER A 285 19.17 8.31 -14.94
CA SER A 285 19.78 8.44 -13.61
C SER A 285 19.22 9.63 -12.82
N ARG A 286 18.99 10.77 -13.46
CA ARG A 286 18.40 11.98 -12.84
C ARG A 286 16.93 11.74 -12.43
N ALA A 287 16.15 11.03 -13.22
CA ALA A 287 14.78 10.66 -12.88
C ALA A 287 14.76 9.69 -11.68
N VAL A 288 15.60 8.65 -11.73
CA VAL A 288 15.71 7.63 -10.68
C VAL A 288 16.14 8.23 -9.33
N SER A 289 17.03 9.24 -9.30
CA SER A 289 17.45 9.88 -8.04
C SER A 289 16.31 10.62 -7.33
N ARG A 290 15.24 10.99 -8.03
CA ARG A 290 14.04 11.62 -7.46
C ARG A 290 12.95 10.63 -7.03
N LEU A 291 13.03 9.37 -7.45
CA LEU A 291 12.08 8.33 -7.04
C LEU A 291 12.28 8.00 -5.56
N ARG A 292 11.36 8.43 -4.72
CA ARG A 292 11.37 8.15 -3.28
C ARG A 292 10.18 7.29 -2.89
N ALA A 293 10.36 6.48 -1.86
CA ALA A 293 9.30 5.69 -1.25
C ALA A 293 9.34 5.86 0.26
N THR A 294 8.20 5.67 0.92
CA THR A 294 8.15 5.59 2.37
C THR A 294 8.65 4.24 2.85
N ARG A 295 9.21 4.21 4.05
CA ARG A 295 9.45 3.02 4.85
C ARG A 295 8.39 2.96 5.93
N VAL A 296 7.74 1.82 6.08
CA VAL A 296 6.71 1.61 7.11
C VAL A 296 7.11 0.44 7.99
N VAL A 297 7.15 0.70 9.29
CA VAL A 297 7.29 -0.33 10.31
C VAL A 297 5.93 -0.56 10.94
N CYS A 298 5.49 -1.80 10.94
CA CYS A 298 4.24 -2.22 11.54
C CYS A 298 4.52 -2.99 12.83
N LEU A 299 3.81 -2.64 13.91
CA LEU A 299 3.80 -3.38 15.15
C LEU A 299 2.46 -4.08 15.33
N GLN A 300 2.50 -5.40 15.37
CA GLN A 300 1.34 -6.28 15.50
C GLN A 300 1.20 -6.72 16.95
N TYR A 301 0.09 -6.38 17.57
CA TYR A 301 -0.21 -6.70 18.99
C TYR A 301 -1.27 -7.79 19.07
N ALA A 302 -0.95 -8.87 19.74
CA ALA A 302 -1.93 -9.81 20.30
C ALA A 302 -2.24 -9.38 21.74
N LEU A 303 -3.51 -9.11 22.01
CA LEU A 303 -3.98 -8.48 23.26
C LEU A 303 -5.09 -9.31 23.90
N SER A 304 -5.26 -9.21 25.22
CA SER A 304 -6.49 -9.66 25.88
C SER A 304 -7.61 -8.62 25.72
N GLU A 305 -7.29 -7.33 25.78
CA GLU A 305 -8.24 -6.24 25.66
C GLU A 305 -7.62 -5.05 24.92
N VAL A 306 -8.47 -4.24 24.23
CA VAL A 306 -8.11 -2.96 23.61
C VAL A 306 -9.25 -1.98 23.75
N LYS A 307 -8.94 -0.77 24.22
CA LYS A 307 -9.91 0.31 24.42
C LYS A 307 -9.88 1.28 23.25
N LEU A 308 -10.56 0.91 22.17
CA LEU A 308 -10.76 1.75 21.00
C LEU A 308 -12.22 1.64 20.53
N PRO A 309 -12.78 2.70 19.95
CA PRO A 309 -14.09 2.61 19.31
C PRO A 309 -14.05 1.59 18.17
N PRO A 310 -15.22 1.11 17.69
CA PRO A 310 -15.31 0.04 16.71
C PRO A 310 -15.02 0.49 15.27
N TYR A 311 -13.99 1.30 15.08
CA TYR A 311 -13.44 1.62 13.77
C TYR A 311 -12.47 0.53 13.31
N HIS A 312 -12.58 0.14 12.05
CA HIS A 312 -11.59 -0.75 11.42
C HIS A 312 -10.22 -0.07 11.35
N TRP A 313 -10.18 1.23 10.99
CA TRP A 313 -8.98 2.06 10.98
C TRP A 313 -9.20 3.38 11.68
N ILE A 314 -8.15 3.82 12.36
CA ILE A 314 -8.10 5.12 13.03
C ILE A 314 -6.86 5.85 12.50
N TYR A 315 -7.09 6.97 11.83
CA TYR A 315 -6.04 7.86 11.36
C TYR A 315 -5.55 8.74 12.50
N VAL A 316 -4.24 8.97 12.59
CA VAL A 316 -3.61 9.66 13.71
C VAL A 316 -2.77 10.82 13.18
N PRO A 317 -3.34 12.05 13.10
CA PRO A 317 -2.63 13.21 12.59
C PRO A 317 -1.58 13.75 13.57
N ASP A 318 -1.75 13.59 14.89
CA ASP A 318 -0.87 14.13 15.92
C ASP A 318 0.61 13.76 15.68
N PRO A 319 1.50 14.73 15.39
CA PRO A 319 2.91 14.47 15.11
C PRO A 319 3.70 13.95 16.33
N ALA A 320 3.21 14.15 17.55
CA ALA A 320 3.84 13.65 18.78
C ALA A 320 3.74 12.11 18.90
N LEU A 321 2.73 11.50 18.26
CA LEU A 321 2.54 10.05 18.30
C LEU A 321 3.36 9.36 17.21
N PRO A 322 4.02 8.23 17.52
CA PRO A 322 4.94 7.57 16.57
C PRO A 322 4.24 6.83 15.43
N PHE A 323 2.94 6.61 15.49
CA PHE A 323 2.14 5.91 14.48
C PHE A 323 1.19 6.89 13.76
N TYR A 324 0.98 6.66 12.45
CA TYR A 324 0.04 7.46 11.65
C TYR A 324 -1.33 6.79 11.51
N ARG A 325 -1.41 5.46 11.76
CA ARG A 325 -2.66 4.70 11.69
C ARG A 325 -2.66 3.54 12.67
N LEU A 326 -3.82 3.29 13.25
CA LEU A 326 -4.12 2.09 14.03
C LEU A 326 -5.16 1.27 13.30
N THR A 327 -4.97 -0.05 13.22
CA THR A 327 -5.92 -0.99 12.61
C THR A 327 -6.41 -1.98 13.65
N ARG A 328 -7.72 -2.04 13.86
CA ARG A 328 -8.40 -3.06 14.67
C ARG A 328 -8.54 -4.34 13.86
N VAL A 329 -7.47 -5.15 13.89
CA VAL A 329 -7.40 -6.39 13.10
C VAL A 329 -8.48 -7.38 13.54
N ASP A 330 -8.85 -7.40 14.82
CA ASP A 330 -9.90 -8.25 15.37
C ASP A 330 -11.31 -7.94 14.82
N LEU A 331 -11.56 -6.70 14.34
CA LEU A 331 -12.81 -6.33 13.66
C LEU A 331 -12.84 -6.80 12.19
N ILE A 332 -11.67 -6.93 11.56
CA ILE A 332 -11.51 -7.40 10.17
C ILE A 332 -11.46 -8.93 10.14
N ASN A 333 -10.68 -9.51 11.05
CA ASN A 333 -10.52 -10.95 11.24
C ASN A 333 -10.88 -11.34 12.68
N PRO A 334 -12.13 -11.74 12.95
CA PRO A 334 -12.56 -12.13 14.30
C PRO A 334 -11.77 -13.30 14.91
N LYS A 335 -10.99 -14.01 14.08
CA LYS A 335 -10.11 -15.13 14.49
C LYS A 335 -8.64 -14.75 14.53
N ALA A 336 -8.31 -13.45 14.48
CA ALA A 336 -6.93 -12.97 14.45
C ALA A 336 -6.14 -13.42 15.69
N VAL A 337 -6.75 -13.38 16.86
CA VAL A 337 -6.16 -13.84 18.13
C VAL A 337 -7.20 -14.69 18.86
N PRO A 338 -6.93 -15.97 19.11
CA PRO A 338 -7.85 -16.84 19.86
C PRO A 338 -8.16 -16.27 21.24
N GLY A 339 -9.44 -16.03 21.53
CA GLY A 339 -9.88 -15.47 22.83
C GLY A 339 -9.29 -14.10 23.17
N GLY A 340 -8.95 -13.30 22.17
CA GLY A 340 -8.33 -11.99 22.39
C GLY A 340 -8.64 -10.98 21.31
N LYS A 341 -7.86 -9.91 21.29
CA LYS A 341 -7.95 -8.76 20.37
C LYS A 341 -6.65 -8.63 19.59
N ALA A 342 -6.74 -7.99 18.42
CA ALA A 342 -5.58 -7.72 17.59
C ALA A 342 -5.55 -6.27 17.14
N LEU A 343 -4.43 -5.60 17.40
CA LEU A 343 -4.18 -4.22 17.00
C LEU A 343 -2.90 -4.17 16.15
N LEU A 344 -2.91 -3.38 15.11
CA LEU A 344 -1.73 -3.09 14.31
C LEU A 344 -1.49 -1.59 14.30
N ALA A 345 -0.26 -1.18 14.65
CA ALA A 345 0.18 0.22 14.62
C ALA A 345 1.18 0.40 13.47
N GLU A 346 0.93 1.37 12.59
CA GLU A 346 1.76 1.68 11.43
C GLU A 346 2.55 2.96 11.66
N CYS A 347 3.87 2.85 11.54
CA CYS A 347 4.82 3.94 11.71
C CYS A 347 5.58 4.21 10.42
N ALA A 348 5.45 5.40 9.85
CA ALA A 348 6.30 5.81 8.74
C ALA A 348 7.61 6.39 9.29
N LEU A 349 8.74 5.91 8.77
CA LEU A 349 10.07 6.35 9.19
C LEU A 349 10.88 6.85 7.98
N PRO A 350 11.74 7.84 8.17
CA PRO A 350 12.80 8.13 7.20
C PRO A 350 13.63 6.88 6.95
N VAL A 351 14.05 6.65 5.70
CA VAL A 351 14.80 5.44 5.30
C VAL A 351 16.12 5.30 6.07
N SER A 352 16.75 6.43 6.42
CA SER A 352 18.00 6.48 7.19
C SER A 352 17.85 6.27 8.69
N CYS A 353 16.61 6.31 9.23
CA CYS A 353 16.39 6.19 10.66
C CYS A 353 16.37 4.71 11.10
N SER A 354 16.97 4.44 12.26
CA SER A 354 16.86 3.14 12.91
C SER A 354 15.44 2.92 13.46
N SER A 355 14.93 1.70 13.38
CA SER A 355 13.71 1.28 14.06
C SER A 355 13.95 0.81 15.52
N ALA A 356 15.19 0.86 16.00
CA ALA A 356 15.52 0.49 17.36
C ALA A 356 14.71 1.30 18.38
N GLY A 357 14.14 0.63 19.37
CA GLY A 357 13.29 1.24 20.40
C GLY A 357 11.90 1.70 19.94
N LEU A 358 11.53 1.51 18.66
CA LEU A 358 10.21 1.90 18.16
C LEU A 358 9.08 1.17 18.88
N GLU A 359 9.22 -0.13 19.11
CA GLU A 359 8.22 -0.92 19.87
C GLU A 359 7.97 -0.31 21.25
N LYS A 360 9.03 0.02 21.99
CA LYS A 360 8.90 0.65 23.30
C LYS A 360 8.17 1.98 23.23
N ARG A 361 8.50 2.84 22.24
CA ARG A 361 7.86 4.14 22.05
C ARG A 361 6.39 4.00 21.70
N VAL A 362 6.04 3.12 20.78
CA VAL A 362 4.64 2.88 20.38
C VAL A 362 3.84 2.26 21.52
N THR A 363 4.38 1.27 22.21
CA THR A 363 3.71 0.66 23.38
C THR A 363 3.49 1.66 24.51
N SER A 364 4.47 2.54 24.76
CA SER A 364 4.32 3.60 25.77
C SER A 364 3.26 4.63 25.36
N ALA A 365 3.22 5.01 24.08
CA ALA A 365 2.19 5.92 23.57
C ALA A 365 0.79 5.31 23.66
N LEU A 366 0.60 4.05 23.26
CA LEU A 366 -0.68 3.34 23.38
C LEU A 366 -1.13 3.21 24.85
N ALA A 367 -0.19 2.98 25.75
CA ALA A 367 -0.48 2.92 27.19
C ALA A 367 -0.82 4.30 27.78
N GLY A 368 -0.08 5.34 27.40
CA GLY A 368 -0.35 6.73 27.82
C GLY A 368 -1.72 7.24 27.37
N LEU A 369 -2.17 6.81 26.17
CA LEU A 369 -3.52 7.08 25.66
C LEU A 369 -4.60 6.19 26.28
N GLY A 370 -4.25 5.27 27.18
CA GLY A 370 -5.21 4.34 27.80
C GLY A 370 -5.80 3.29 26.83
N ILE A 371 -5.25 3.19 25.61
CA ILE A 371 -5.71 2.26 24.56
C ILE A 371 -5.38 0.81 24.92
N VAL A 372 -4.18 0.57 25.46
CA VAL A 372 -3.68 -0.75 25.82
C VAL A 372 -3.03 -0.68 27.21
N LYS A 373 -3.37 -1.56 28.11
CA LYS A 373 -2.63 -1.74 29.38
C LYS A 373 -1.49 -2.75 29.15
N LYS A 374 -0.33 -2.52 29.76
CA LYS A 374 0.84 -3.44 29.62
C LYS A 374 0.49 -4.88 29.92
N LYS A 375 -0.35 -5.13 30.97
CA LYS A 375 -0.80 -6.48 31.36
C LYS A 375 -1.66 -7.18 30.30
N ASP A 376 -2.26 -6.42 29.38
CA ASP A 376 -3.12 -6.97 28.33
C ASP A 376 -2.33 -7.38 27.07
N ILE A 377 -1.05 -7.05 27.00
CA ILE A 377 -0.18 -7.42 25.89
C ILE A 377 0.28 -8.87 26.04
N LYS A 378 -0.22 -9.76 25.18
CA LYS A 378 0.20 -11.16 25.12
C LYS A 378 1.50 -11.31 24.33
N LYS A 379 1.61 -10.63 23.18
CA LYS A 379 2.78 -10.67 22.30
C LYS A 379 2.78 -9.47 21.35
N VAL A 380 3.99 -9.07 20.95
CA VAL A 380 4.22 -8.05 19.91
C VAL A 380 5.16 -8.62 18.87
N TRP A 381 4.87 -8.34 17.60
CA TRP A 381 5.77 -8.60 16.47
C TRP A 381 6.01 -7.29 15.74
N SER A 382 7.11 -7.24 15.02
CA SER A 382 7.48 -6.11 14.17
C SER A 382 7.77 -6.58 12.76
N SER A 383 7.29 -5.86 11.77
CA SER A 383 7.65 -6.04 10.37
C SER A 383 8.07 -4.71 9.76
N ASP A 384 9.09 -4.73 8.90
CA ASP A 384 9.70 -3.55 8.30
C ASP A 384 9.62 -3.64 6.77
N HIS A 385 8.99 -2.65 6.16
CA HIS A 385 8.67 -2.68 4.74
C HIS A 385 9.26 -1.48 4.00
N PHE A 386 10.19 -1.77 3.10
CA PHE A 386 10.76 -0.79 2.17
C PHE A 386 11.00 -1.41 0.79
N PRO A 387 10.47 -0.77 -0.26
CA PRO A 387 9.53 0.35 -0.29
C PRO A 387 8.12 -0.04 0.17
N ALA A 388 7.40 0.87 0.88
CA ALA A 388 6.01 0.68 1.26
C ALA A 388 5.05 1.44 0.34
N TYR A 389 5.29 2.75 0.14
CA TYR A 389 4.51 3.59 -0.76
C TYR A 389 5.43 4.40 -1.67
N PRO A 390 5.25 4.37 -3.01
CA PRO A 390 5.88 5.33 -3.92
C PRO A 390 5.43 6.76 -3.59
N VAL A 391 6.36 7.64 -3.23
CA VAL A 391 6.03 9.04 -2.94
C VAL A 391 5.67 9.75 -4.25
N PRO A 392 4.52 10.43 -4.33
CA PRO A 392 4.12 11.19 -5.52
C PRO A 392 4.86 12.53 -5.59
N HIS A 393 6.17 12.49 -5.89
CA HIS A 393 7.02 13.69 -5.97
C HIS A 393 6.61 14.63 -7.12
N ALA A 394 6.95 15.91 -7.02
CA ALA A 394 6.47 16.97 -7.93
C ALA A 394 6.71 16.69 -9.43
N ARG A 395 7.82 16.04 -9.81
CA ARG A 395 8.13 15.69 -11.21
C ARG A 395 7.75 14.26 -11.61
N ARG A 396 6.92 13.59 -10.83
CA ARG A 396 6.54 12.20 -11.09
C ARG A 396 5.96 11.98 -12.49
N ARG A 397 5.16 12.94 -12.99
CA ARG A 397 4.53 12.86 -14.32
C ARG A 397 5.52 12.86 -15.49
N GLU A 398 6.73 13.33 -15.28
CA GLU A 398 7.83 13.32 -16.27
C GLU A 398 8.74 12.12 -16.05
N ASP A 399 9.18 11.92 -14.81
CA ASP A 399 10.22 10.97 -14.44
C ASP A 399 9.77 9.51 -14.60
N VAL A 400 8.56 9.19 -14.15
CA VAL A 400 8.05 7.81 -14.20
C VAL A 400 7.80 7.37 -15.65
N PRO A 401 7.09 8.12 -16.51
CA PRO A 401 6.91 7.75 -17.91
C PRO A 401 8.24 7.65 -18.69
N LEU A 402 9.23 8.52 -18.40
CA LEU A 402 10.56 8.41 -19.00
C LEU A 402 11.18 7.05 -18.70
N CYS A 403 11.24 6.67 -17.43
CA CYS A 403 11.81 5.39 -17.00
C CYS A 403 11.07 4.20 -17.62
N LEU A 404 9.74 4.22 -17.62
CA LEU A 404 8.91 3.16 -18.19
C LEU A 404 9.12 3.00 -19.71
N ARG A 405 9.17 4.10 -20.46
CA ARG A 405 9.46 4.08 -21.91
C ARG A 405 10.85 3.51 -22.18
N ARG A 406 11.87 3.86 -21.39
CA ARG A 406 13.23 3.34 -21.56
C ARG A 406 13.33 1.85 -21.25
N LEU A 407 12.67 1.37 -20.19
CA LEU A 407 12.56 -0.06 -19.91
C LEU A 407 11.85 -0.82 -21.05
N SER A 408 10.73 -0.28 -21.53
CA SER A 408 9.98 -0.86 -22.65
C SER A 408 10.82 -0.93 -23.92
N ALA A 409 11.56 0.13 -24.28
CA ALA A 409 12.48 0.14 -25.42
C ALA A 409 13.64 -0.87 -25.27
N ALA A 410 13.99 -1.20 -24.03
CA ALA A 410 14.95 -2.25 -23.70
C ALA A 410 14.33 -3.67 -23.64
N GLY A 411 13.06 -3.84 -24.04
CA GLY A 411 12.35 -5.12 -24.02
C GLY A 411 11.98 -5.62 -22.63
N ILE A 412 11.90 -4.72 -21.64
CA ILE A 412 11.55 -5.04 -20.26
C ILE A 412 10.16 -4.51 -19.94
N ILE A 413 9.21 -5.41 -19.63
CA ILE A 413 7.85 -5.06 -19.20
C ILE A 413 7.91 -4.78 -17.70
N SER A 414 7.82 -3.49 -17.32
CA SER A 414 7.71 -3.09 -15.91
C SER A 414 6.24 -3.07 -15.50
N ALA A 415 5.89 -3.74 -14.38
CA ALA A 415 4.50 -3.90 -13.95
C ALA A 415 4.33 -3.84 -12.42
N GLY A 416 3.13 -3.41 -12.00
CA GLY A 416 2.70 -3.40 -10.61
C GLY A 416 3.11 -2.14 -9.85
N ARG A 417 2.68 -2.08 -8.57
CA ARG A 417 2.79 -0.89 -7.70
C ARG A 417 4.17 -0.23 -7.73
N PHE A 418 5.21 -1.02 -7.58
CA PHE A 418 6.59 -0.55 -7.54
C PHE A 418 7.24 -0.52 -8.92
N GLY A 419 6.87 -1.42 -9.83
CA GLY A 419 7.36 -1.43 -11.20
C GLY A 419 6.87 -0.23 -12.00
N GLU A 420 5.63 0.18 -11.82
CA GLU A 420 5.03 1.36 -12.44
C GLU A 420 5.10 2.62 -11.55
N TRP A 421 5.67 2.49 -10.36
CA TRP A 421 5.83 3.57 -9.38
C TRP A 421 4.52 4.32 -9.11
N SER A 422 3.45 3.57 -8.90
CA SER A 422 2.08 4.07 -8.74
C SER A 422 1.48 3.70 -7.39
N ILE A 423 0.54 4.54 -6.90
CA ILE A 423 -0.20 4.27 -5.66
C ILE A 423 -1.34 3.31 -5.99
N TYR A 424 -0.99 2.04 -6.16
CA TYR A 424 -1.92 0.96 -6.47
C TYR A 424 -2.47 0.30 -5.22
N ASN A 425 -3.73 -0.08 -5.26
CA ASN A 425 -4.33 -1.07 -4.39
C ASN A 425 -4.15 -2.48 -4.99
N MET A 426 -4.65 -3.51 -4.31
CA MET A 426 -4.50 -4.89 -4.79
C MET A 426 -5.18 -5.13 -6.13
N ASP A 427 -6.33 -4.53 -6.40
CA ASP A 427 -7.04 -4.64 -7.67
C ASP A 427 -6.22 -4.09 -8.85
N HIS A 428 -5.63 -2.90 -8.69
CA HIS A 428 -4.71 -2.34 -9.68
C HIS A 428 -3.48 -3.23 -9.90
N SER A 429 -2.97 -3.86 -8.82
CA SER A 429 -1.84 -4.78 -8.92
C SER A 429 -2.20 -6.07 -9.65
N ILE A 430 -3.44 -6.55 -9.51
CA ILE A 430 -4.01 -7.66 -10.29
C ILE A 430 -4.08 -7.26 -11.77
N GLU A 431 -4.68 -6.11 -12.09
CA GLU A 431 -4.80 -5.62 -13.47
C GLU A 431 -3.43 -5.41 -14.12
N ALA A 432 -2.46 -4.87 -13.39
CA ALA A 432 -1.09 -4.71 -13.90
C ALA A 432 -0.43 -6.06 -14.25
N GLY A 433 -0.69 -7.10 -13.45
CA GLY A 433 -0.21 -8.46 -13.75
C GLY A 433 -0.86 -9.05 -14.99
N ILE A 434 -2.17 -8.86 -15.14
CA ILE A 434 -2.94 -9.29 -16.33
C ILE A 434 -2.39 -8.57 -17.58
N SER A 435 -2.29 -7.25 -17.52
CA SER A 435 -1.78 -6.45 -18.64
C SER A 435 -0.34 -6.80 -19.04
N ALA A 436 0.52 -7.12 -18.07
CA ALA A 436 1.89 -7.57 -18.36
C ALA A 436 1.91 -8.91 -19.11
N ALA A 437 1.03 -9.85 -18.74
CA ALA A 437 0.90 -11.13 -19.46
C ALA A 437 0.32 -10.95 -20.87
N GLU A 438 -0.70 -10.10 -21.02
CA GLU A 438 -1.33 -9.81 -22.32
C GLU A 438 -0.32 -9.23 -23.33
N LYS A 439 0.62 -8.36 -22.90
CA LYS A 439 1.68 -7.83 -23.75
C LYS A 439 2.60 -8.92 -24.34
N ILE A 440 2.74 -10.06 -23.66
CA ILE A 440 3.53 -11.19 -24.15
C ILE A 440 2.68 -12.12 -25.02
N THR A 441 1.39 -12.26 -24.74
CA THR A 441 0.53 -13.18 -25.49
C THR A 441 0.11 -12.60 -26.85
N LEU A 442 0.09 -11.28 -26.99
CA LEU A 442 -0.29 -10.56 -28.20
C LEU A 442 0.91 -10.22 -29.10
N SER A 443 2.14 -10.40 -28.62
CA SER A 443 3.41 -10.25 -29.37
C SER A 443 3.86 -11.59 -29.96
#